data_c33609f3f46ee1822cfd1308c5775a50
#
_entry.id   c33609f3f46ee1822cfd1308c5775a50
#
_cell.length_a   1.000
_cell.length_b   1.000
_cell.length_c   1.000
_cell.angle_alpha   90.00
_cell.angle_beta   90.00
_cell.angle_gamma   90.00
#
_symmetry.space_group_name_H-M   'P 1'
#
loop_
_entity.id
_entity.type
_entity.pdbx_description
1 polymer ?
#
loop_
_entity_poly.entity_id
_entity_poly.type
_entity_poly.pdbx_seq_one_letter_code
_entity_poly.pdbx_strand_id
1 'polypeptide(L)' 'MEQKQGCGAVLKKLREDKGLTQVQLAKKTGVTQEYIAMIESGVRKNPTIDVLKRLAKSLDVKVADLLE' A
#
# COMPACT_ATOMS: atom_id res chain seq x y z
N MET A 1 24.30 7.99 2.87
CA MET A 1 23.12 8.44 2.67
C MET A 1 22.04 7.48 2.73
N GLU A 2 21.09 7.73 3.58
CA GLU A 2 20.02 6.91 3.71
C GLU A 2 18.91 7.22 2.92
N GLN A 3 18.25 6.30 2.33
CA GLN A 3 17.10 6.54 1.56
C GLN A 3 15.96 5.96 2.28
N LYS A 4 14.91 6.74 2.52
CA LYS A 4 13.74 6.25 3.06
C LYS A 4 13.04 5.46 2.06
N GLN A 5 12.52 4.30 2.43
CA GLN A 5 11.66 3.57 1.55
C GLN A 5 10.35 4.27 1.56
N GLY A 6 9.75 4.51 0.51
CA GLY A 6 8.46 5.12 0.45
C GLY A 6 7.39 4.15 0.87
N CYS A 7 6.17 4.65 1.04
CA CYS A 7 5.07 3.82 1.42
C CYS A 7 4.81 2.74 0.35
N GLY A 8 5.24 2.97 -0.88
CA GLY A 8 5.04 1.99 -1.94
C GLY A 8 5.80 0.71 -1.70
N ALA A 9 7.07 0.82 -1.29
CA ALA A 9 7.87 -0.36 -1.02
C ALA A 9 7.32 -1.14 0.16
N VAL A 10 6.87 -0.41 1.19
CA VAL A 10 6.28 -1.03 2.36
C VAL A 10 4.98 -1.72 1.99
N LEU A 11 4.14 -1.05 1.21
CA LEU A 11 2.86 -1.61 0.80
C LEU A 11 3.08 -2.91 0.03
N LYS A 12 4.01 -2.90 -0.91
CA LYS A 12 4.27 -4.07 -1.71
C LYS A 12 4.74 -5.24 -0.84
N LYS A 13 5.63 -4.95 0.10
CA LYS A 13 6.13 -5.99 0.97
C LYS A 13 5.01 -6.58 1.83
N LEU A 14 4.18 -5.74 2.43
CA LEU A 14 3.10 -6.23 3.27
C LEU A 14 2.09 -7.02 2.47
N ARG A 15 1.81 -6.56 1.25
CA ARG A 15 0.88 -7.24 0.37
C ARG A 15 1.41 -8.65 0.03
N GLU A 16 2.67 -8.71 -0.34
CA GLU A 16 3.28 -9.98 -0.71
C GLU A 16 3.40 -10.92 0.48
N ASP A 17 3.67 -10.38 1.66
CA ASP A 17 3.73 -11.17 2.86
C ASP A 17 2.39 -11.84 3.16
N LYS A 18 1.29 -11.21 2.72
CA LYS A 18 -0.02 -11.78 2.91
C LYS A 18 -0.44 -12.66 1.75
N GLY A 19 0.42 -12.83 0.76
CA GLY A 19 0.13 -13.67 -0.39
C GLY A 19 -0.89 -13.09 -1.33
N LEU A 20 -1.00 -11.77 -1.38
CA LEU A 20 -2.01 -11.12 -2.21
C LEU A 20 -1.41 -10.50 -3.46
N THR A 21 -2.16 -10.61 -4.57
CA THR A 21 -1.79 -9.87 -5.77
C THR A 21 -2.35 -8.46 -5.66
N GLN A 22 -1.93 -7.58 -6.55
CA GLN A 22 -2.49 -6.22 -6.58
C GLN A 22 -3.99 -6.26 -6.84
N VAL A 23 -4.44 -7.14 -7.71
CA VAL A 23 -5.86 -7.26 -8.02
C VAL A 23 -6.63 -7.71 -6.78
N GLN A 24 -6.08 -8.67 -6.05
CA GLN A 24 -6.75 -9.16 -4.85
C GLN A 24 -6.83 -8.07 -3.78
N LEU A 25 -5.75 -7.31 -3.61
CA LEU A 25 -5.77 -6.23 -2.65
C LEU A 25 -6.76 -5.15 -3.07
N ALA A 26 -6.82 -4.86 -4.36
CA ALA A 26 -7.79 -3.88 -4.87
C ALA A 26 -9.21 -4.29 -4.52
N LYS A 27 -9.53 -5.55 -4.69
CA LYS A 27 -10.86 -6.03 -4.38
C LYS A 27 -11.17 -5.94 -2.90
N LYS A 28 -10.18 -6.20 -2.06
CA LYS A 28 -10.40 -6.13 -0.62
C LYS A 28 -10.59 -4.72 -0.13
N THR A 29 -9.93 -3.76 -0.76
CA THR A 29 -9.92 -2.40 -0.27
C THR A 29 -10.95 -1.50 -0.93
N GLY A 30 -11.39 -1.88 -2.12
CA GLY A 30 -12.22 -0.98 -2.91
C GLY A 30 -11.40 0.08 -3.63
N VAL A 31 -10.07 -0.02 -3.55
CA VAL A 31 -9.17 0.89 -4.26
C VAL A 31 -8.82 0.21 -5.57
N THR A 32 -8.67 0.95 -6.65
CA THR A 32 -8.41 0.33 -7.95
C THR A 32 -7.01 -0.27 -7.99
N GLN A 33 -6.84 -1.28 -8.84
CA GLN A 33 -5.54 -1.87 -9.02
C GLN A 33 -4.53 -0.84 -9.53
N GLU A 34 -4.97 0.06 -10.40
CA GLU A 34 -4.10 1.08 -10.95
C GLU A 34 -3.56 1.99 -9.86
N TYR A 35 -4.42 2.35 -8.92
CA TYR A 35 -4.00 3.21 -7.83
C TYR A 35 -2.96 2.47 -6.98
N ILE A 36 -3.20 1.22 -6.67
CA ILE A 36 -2.26 0.42 -5.89
C ILE A 36 -0.94 0.31 -6.63
N ALA A 37 -0.99 0.05 -7.93
CA ALA A 37 0.23 -0.05 -8.73
C ALA A 37 1.02 1.26 -8.73
N MET A 38 0.33 2.38 -8.78
CA MET A 38 0.98 3.68 -8.77
C MET A 38 1.64 3.96 -7.42
N ILE A 39 1.02 3.53 -6.33
CA ILE A 39 1.63 3.69 -5.02
C ILE A 39 2.87 2.82 -4.93
N GLU A 40 2.76 1.57 -5.34
CA GLU A 40 3.87 0.63 -5.21
C GLU A 40 5.05 1.00 -6.08
N SER A 41 4.79 1.60 -7.23
CA SER A 41 5.86 1.99 -8.14
C SER A 41 6.50 3.33 -7.78
N GLY A 42 5.91 4.03 -6.83
CA GLY A 42 6.43 5.32 -6.42
C GLY A 42 5.93 6.49 -7.24
N VAL A 43 5.07 6.23 -8.23
CA VAL A 43 4.50 7.31 -9.03
C VAL A 43 3.60 8.17 -8.17
N ARG A 44 2.78 7.53 -7.31
CA ARG A 44 1.96 8.28 -6.39
C ARG A 44 2.58 8.17 -5.02
N LYS A 45 3.19 9.23 -4.56
CA LYS A 45 3.97 9.20 -3.34
C LYS A 45 3.18 9.46 -2.08
N ASN A 46 2.07 10.17 -2.22
CA ASN A 46 1.27 10.56 -1.06
C ASN A 46 -0.17 10.16 -1.23
N PRO A 47 -0.51 8.90 -1.01
CA PRO A 47 -1.91 8.49 -1.09
C PRO A 47 -2.69 9.19 0.02
N THR A 48 -4.00 9.33 -0.18
CA THR A 48 -4.82 10.01 0.80
C THR A 48 -4.92 9.19 2.07
N ILE A 49 -5.26 9.86 3.16
CA ILE A 49 -5.44 9.17 4.44
C ILE A 49 -6.53 8.11 4.34
N ASP A 50 -7.60 8.40 3.61
CA ASP A 50 -8.67 7.44 3.45
C ASP A 50 -8.15 6.16 2.79
N VAL A 51 -7.35 6.29 1.74
CA VAL A 51 -6.78 5.14 1.07
C VAL A 51 -5.83 4.39 1.99
N LEU A 52 -5.02 5.11 2.75
CA LEU A 52 -4.10 4.48 3.68
C LEU A 52 -4.84 3.69 4.74
N LYS A 53 -5.97 4.22 5.23
CA LYS A 53 -6.77 3.50 6.22
C LYS A 53 -7.35 2.23 5.63
N ARG A 54 -7.82 2.28 4.39
CA ARG A 54 -8.38 1.11 3.74
C ARG A 54 -7.34 0.04 3.53
N LEU A 55 -6.15 0.46 3.09
CA LEU A 55 -5.06 -0.47 2.87
C LEU A 55 -4.62 -1.12 4.18
N ALA A 56 -4.47 -0.32 5.22
CA ALA A 56 -4.03 -0.83 6.50
C ALA A 56 -5.02 -1.84 7.06
N LYS A 57 -6.30 -1.52 6.95
CA LYS A 57 -7.33 -2.41 7.44
C LYS A 57 -7.30 -3.75 6.71
N SER A 58 -7.16 -3.70 5.39
CA SER A 58 -7.14 -4.91 4.57
C SER A 58 -5.92 -5.76 4.82
N LEU A 59 -4.81 -5.13 5.19
CA LEU A 59 -3.57 -5.84 5.45
C LEU A 59 -3.39 -6.15 6.94
N ASP A 60 -4.36 -5.74 7.75
CA ASP A 60 -4.35 -5.99 9.18
C ASP A 60 -3.10 -5.39 9.84
N VAL A 61 -2.79 -4.17 9.46
CA VAL A 61 -1.69 -3.42 10.04
C VAL A 61 -2.17 -2.03 10.38
N LYS A 62 -1.33 -1.25 11.02
CA LYS A 62 -1.67 0.12 11.37
C LYS A 62 -1.27 1.04 10.23
N VAL A 63 -1.95 2.16 10.11
CA VAL A 63 -1.59 3.15 9.11
C VAL A 63 -0.12 3.55 9.28
N ALA A 64 0.34 3.67 10.52
CA ALA A 64 1.72 4.03 10.77
C ALA A 64 2.71 3.04 10.15
N ASP A 65 2.32 1.78 10.04
CA ASP A 65 3.18 0.77 9.44
C ASP A 65 3.38 1.01 7.96
N LEU A 66 2.45 1.72 7.32
CA LEU A 66 2.58 2.05 5.91
C LEU A 66 3.37 3.33 5.67
N LEU A 67 3.50 4.14 6.69
CA LEU A 67 4.16 5.43 6.55
C LEU A 67 5.65 5.40 6.78
N GLU A 68 6.21 4.26 7.05
CA GLU A 68 7.53 4.09 7.38
C GLU A 68 8.59 4.84 6.73
#